data_e62d8c94cfc6c235da419313ffeb207b
#
_entry.id   e62d8c94cfc6c235da419313ffeb207b
#
_cell.length_a   1.000
_cell.length_b   1.000
_cell.length_c   1.000
_cell.angle_alpha   90.00
_cell.angle_beta   90.00
_cell.angle_gamma   90.00
#
_symmetry.space_group_name_H-M   'P 1'
#
loop_
_entity.id
_entity.type
_entity.pdbx_description
1 polymer ?
#
loop_
_entity_poly.entity_id
_entity_poly.type
_entity_poly.pdbx_seq_one_letter_code
_entity_poly.pdbx_strand_id
1 'polypeptide(L)'
;MLAVLLKILSIKSVDQRASKMKMIANGILLGIHWTLFFLAVKIANVSVCMIGMATTSLWTAILEPIIVKERSFKRHEFGLGAIMIGAIILITGGDFNYFLGLTISILSAGIGTLFSIINSRFTKHHHHFSIAFYQMLGATVIAGIAIIGLGIWNQEIPKMSMGLDDAGWLLLLVSFCTVYAYAQYIELLKRLSVFTIHLAYNLEPVYGMIFAALFFQEHQLFGPLFYCGAIIIFISVIIHSIFENYKGKTVIHLNN
;
A
#
# COMPACT_ATOMS: atom_id res chain seq x y z
N MET A 1 -10.18 12.10 -14.66
CA MET A 1 -10.86 10.80 -14.71
C MET A 1 -11.82 10.57 -13.55
N LEU A 2 -11.39 10.57 -12.27
CA LEU A 2 -12.28 10.37 -11.10
C LEU A 2 -13.46 11.36 -11.04
N ALA A 3 -13.23 12.66 -11.31
CA ALA A 3 -14.31 13.66 -11.34
C ALA A 3 -15.38 13.34 -12.40
N VAL A 4 -14.97 12.82 -13.56
CA VAL A 4 -15.86 12.40 -14.64
C VAL A 4 -16.65 11.17 -14.21
N LEU A 5 -16.00 10.18 -13.58
CA LEU A 5 -16.67 8.99 -13.04
C LEU A 5 -17.71 9.34 -11.97
N LEU A 6 -17.39 10.24 -11.05
CA LEU A 6 -18.34 10.70 -10.03
C LEU A 6 -19.61 11.32 -10.67
N LYS A 7 -19.43 12.09 -11.74
CA LYS A 7 -20.54 12.72 -12.47
C LYS A 7 -21.36 11.69 -13.24
N ILE A 8 -20.70 10.76 -13.97
CA ILE A 8 -21.39 9.73 -14.77
C ILE A 8 -22.19 8.77 -13.88
N LEU A 9 -21.61 8.34 -12.76
CA LEU A 9 -22.23 7.42 -11.81
C LEU A 9 -23.22 8.11 -10.85
N SER A 10 -23.48 9.41 -11.04
CA SER A 10 -24.37 10.21 -10.16
C SER A 10 -24.08 10.04 -8.66
N ILE A 11 -22.79 9.86 -8.31
CA ILE A 11 -22.37 9.66 -6.94
C ILE A 11 -22.46 10.98 -6.20
N LYS A 12 -23.23 11.00 -5.09
CA LYS A 12 -23.37 12.20 -4.25
C LYS A 12 -22.00 12.68 -3.78
N SER A 13 -21.73 13.96 -4.00
CA SER A 13 -20.54 14.60 -3.43
C SER A 13 -20.64 14.61 -1.90
N VAL A 14 -19.49 14.59 -1.24
CA VAL A 14 -19.43 14.74 0.21
C VAL A 14 -19.89 16.16 0.57
N ASP A 15 -21.00 16.30 1.28
CA ASP A 15 -21.57 17.64 1.56
C ASP A 15 -20.77 18.41 2.61
N GLN A 16 -20.23 17.72 3.61
CA GLN A 16 -19.52 18.36 4.72
C GLN A 16 -18.10 18.78 4.33
N ARG A 17 -17.82 20.09 4.36
CA ARG A 17 -16.49 20.68 4.12
C ARG A 17 -15.40 20.05 5.01
N ALA A 18 -15.71 19.81 6.29
CA ALA A 18 -14.78 19.17 7.22
C ALA A 18 -14.36 17.75 6.79
N SER A 19 -15.29 16.96 6.24
CA SER A 19 -14.98 15.62 5.73
C SER A 19 -14.09 15.66 4.47
N LYS A 20 -14.35 16.60 3.56
CA LYS A 20 -13.50 16.85 2.38
C LYS A 20 -12.06 17.16 2.78
N MET A 21 -11.89 18.10 3.71
CA MET A 21 -10.56 18.50 4.20
C MET A 21 -9.80 17.35 4.88
N LYS A 22 -10.50 16.53 5.68
CA LYS A 22 -9.89 15.34 6.30
C LYS A 22 -9.45 14.31 5.27
N MET A 23 -10.24 14.08 4.20
CA MET A 23 -9.86 13.18 3.11
C MET A 23 -8.67 13.73 2.32
N ILE A 24 -8.64 15.03 2.02
CA ILE A 24 -7.48 15.68 1.36
C ILE A 24 -6.24 15.56 2.23
N ALA A 25 -6.35 15.83 3.53
CA ALA A 25 -5.24 15.67 4.47
C ALA A 25 -4.73 14.23 4.53
N ASN A 26 -5.64 13.23 4.51
CA ASN A 26 -5.24 11.83 4.41
C ASN A 26 -4.58 11.53 3.05
N GLY A 27 -5.02 12.18 1.97
CA GLY A 27 -4.38 12.10 0.65
C GLY A 27 -2.95 12.65 0.63
N ILE A 28 -2.65 13.65 1.48
CA ILE A 28 -1.27 14.14 1.69
C ILE A 28 -0.39 13.01 2.25
N LEU A 29 -0.88 12.23 3.23
CA LEU A 29 -0.15 11.06 3.75
C LEU A 29 0.12 10.04 2.64
N LEU A 30 -0.86 9.78 1.78
CA LEU A 30 -0.68 8.90 0.62
C LEU A 30 0.41 9.43 -0.33
N GLY A 31 0.39 10.73 -0.63
CA GLY A 31 1.39 11.37 -1.48
C GLY A 31 2.80 11.28 -0.90
N ILE A 32 2.95 11.51 0.41
CA ILE A 32 4.22 11.37 1.12
C ILE A 32 4.69 9.91 1.08
N HIS A 33 3.80 8.96 1.37
CA HIS A 33 4.09 7.53 1.29
C HIS A 33 4.63 7.14 -0.10
N TRP A 34 3.94 7.50 -1.18
CA TRP A 34 4.39 7.20 -2.53
C TRP A 34 5.72 7.87 -2.88
N THR A 35 5.90 9.13 -2.49
CA THR A 35 7.16 9.84 -2.73
C THR A 35 8.34 9.15 -2.05
N LEU A 36 8.18 8.74 -0.78
CA LEU A 36 9.20 8.00 -0.05
C LEU A 36 9.43 6.60 -0.62
N PHE A 37 8.37 5.91 -1.05
CA PHE A 37 8.46 4.61 -1.70
C PHE A 37 9.33 4.68 -2.96
N PHE A 38 8.99 5.56 -3.89
CA PHE A 38 9.78 5.71 -5.12
C PHE A 38 11.18 6.25 -4.88
N LEU A 39 11.38 7.10 -3.87
CA LEU A 39 12.70 7.56 -3.46
C LEU A 39 13.54 6.38 -2.94
N ALA A 40 12.98 5.51 -2.11
CA ALA A 40 13.66 4.33 -1.59
C ALA A 40 14.09 3.39 -2.74
N VAL A 41 13.21 3.16 -3.72
CA VAL A 41 13.55 2.38 -4.93
C VAL A 41 14.70 3.03 -5.71
N LYS A 42 14.70 4.36 -5.83
CA LYS A 42 15.71 5.08 -6.61
C LYS A 42 17.09 5.08 -5.95
N ILE A 43 17.17 5.21 -4.61
CA ILE A 43 18.45 5.28 -3.89
C ILE A 43 19.01 3.93 -3.46
N ALA A 44 18.16 2.92 -3.45
CA ALA A 44 18.56 1.54 -3.20
C ALA A 44 18.22 0.66 -4.42
N ASN A 45 17.24 -0.19 -4.26
CA ASN A 45 16.66 -1.03 -5.31
C ASN A 45 15.28 -1.50 -4.88
N VAL A 46 14.56 -2.20 -5.77
CA VAL A 46 13.21 -2.71 -5.52
C VAL A 46 13.21 -3.71 -4.35
N SER A 47 14.19 -4.62 -4.29
CA SER A 47 14.27 -5.65 -3.24
C SER A 47 14.39 -5.05 -1.84
N VAL A 48 15.29 -4.08 -1.66
CA VAL A 48 15.46 -3.36 -0.38
C VAL A 48 14.20 -2.59 -0.01
N CYS A 49 13.54 -1.97 -1.00
CA CYS A 49 12.27 -1.29 -0.78
C CYS A 49 11.19 -2.27 -0.29
N MET A 50 11.10 -3.46 -0.89
CA MET A 50 10.13 -4.49 -0.49
C MET A 50 10.36 -5.00 0.93
N ILE A 51 11.63 -5.11 1.39
CA ILE A 51 11.94 -5.43 2.80
C ILE A 51 11.30 -4.38 3.74
N GLY A 52 11.53 -3.11 3.47
CA GLY A 52 10.95 -2.05 4.28
C GLY A 52 9.43 -2.03 4.23
N MET A 53 8.83 -2.25 3.05
CA MET A 53 7.38 -2.32 2.88
C MET A 53 6.74 -3.50 3.59
N ALA A 54 7.43 -4.64 3.76
CA ALA A 54 6.92 -5.77 4.54
C ALA A 54 6.64 -5.41 6.01
N THR A 55 7.25 -4.33 6.51
CA THR A 55 6.96 -3.83 7.86
C THR A 55 5.56 -3.25 8.03
N THR A 56 4.79 -3.02 6.94
CA THR A 56 3.40 -2.48 7.01
C THR A 56 2.49 -3.33 7.90
N SER A 57 2.59 -4.65 7.84
CA SER A 57 1.81 -5.54 8.69
C SER A 57 2.18 -5.39 10.18
N LEU A 58 3.47 -5.23 10.50
CA LEU A 58 3.93 -4.95 11.86
C LEU A 58 3.49 -3.56 12.33
N TRP A 59 3.65 -2.54 11.50
CA TRP A 59 3.15 -1.20 11.80
C TRP A 59 1.65 -1.20 12.07
N THR A 60 0.88 -1.98 11.31
CA THR A 60 -0.57 -2.09 11.52
C THR A 60 -0.89 -2.75 12.85
N ALA A 61 -0.21 -3.85 13.21
CA ALA A 61 -0.39 -4.53 14.47
C ALA A 61 -0.13 -3.63 15.70
N ILE A 62 0.76 -2.63 15.54
CA ILE A 62 1.11 -1.66 16.58
C ILE A 62 0.17 -0.44 16.56
N LEU A 63 0.00 0.20 15.40
CA LEU A 63 -0.68 1.51 15.29
C LEU A 63 -2.20 1.39 15.30
N GLU A 64 -2.77 0.31 14.72
CA GLU A 64 -4.23 0.20 14.64
C GLU A 64 -4.90 0.14 16.02
N PRO A 65 -4.43 -0.65 17.01
CA PRO A 65 -4.99 -0.62 18.35
C PRO A 65 -4.83 0.72 19.10
N ILE A 66 -3.78 1.49 18.78
CA ILE A 66 -3.53 2.81 19.39
C ILE A 66 -4.50 3.85 18.83
N ILE A 67 -4.74 3.81 17.51
CA ILE A 67 -5.54 4.81 16.81
C ILE A 67 -7.04 4.48 16.86
N VAL A 68 -7.38 3.18 16.76
CA VAL A 68 -8.76 2.68 16.76
C VAL A 68 -9.07 2.08 18.12
N LYS A 69 -9.71 2.87 18.99
CA LYS A 69 -9.97 2.48 20.40
C LYS A 69 -10.79 1.17 20.53
N GLU A 70 -11.59 0.85 19.53
CA GLU A 70 -12.43 -0.35 19.51
C GLU A 70 -11.63 -1.62 19.16
N ARG A 71 -10.36 -1.49 18.73
CA ARG A 71 -9.51 -2.62 18.35
C ARG A 71 -8.52 -2.95 19.46
N SER A 72 -8.58 -4.18 19.95
CA SER A 72 -7.62 -4.70 20.92
C SER A 72 -6.31 -5.13 20.25
N PHE A 73 -5.22 -5.04 21.01
CA PHE A 73 -3.92 -5.57 20.60
C PHE A 73 -3.96 -7.09 20.51
N LYS A 74 -3.61 -7.64 19.34
CA LYS A 74 -3.61 -9.07 19.09
C LYS A 74 -2.16 -9.56 18.92
N ARG A 75 -1.66 -10.33 19.89
CA ARG A 75 -0.28 -10.85 19.89
C ARG A 75 0.08 -11.66 18.64
N HIS A 76 -0.86 -12.40 18.07
CA HIS A 76 -0.62 -13.18 16.85
C HIS A 76 -0.40 -12.30 15.61
N GLU A 77 -1.07 -11.14 15.50
CA GLU A 77 -0.85 -10.18 14.40
C GLU A 77 0.57 -9.60 14.48
N PHE A 78 1.04 -9.27 15.68
CA PHE A 78 2.42 -8.83 15.89
C PHE A 78 3.43 -9.92 15.50
N GLY A 79 3.19 -11.18 15.91
CA GLY A 79 4.04 -12.31 15.55
C GLY A 79 4.09 -12.54 14.04
N LEU A 80 2.95 -12.50 13.36
CA LEU A 80 2.88 -12.61 11.91
C LEU A 80 3.62 -11.46 11.20
N GLY A 81 3.46 -10.22 11.68
CA GLY A 81 4.20 -9.08 11.15
C GLY A 81 5.72 -9.26 11.24
N ALA A 82 6.22 -9.78 12.36
CA ALA A 82 7.64 -10.09 12.53
C ALA A 82 8.11 -11.22 11.61
N ILE A 83 7.30 -12.26 11.41
CA ILE A 83 7.58 -13.37 10.47
C ILE A 83 7.69 -12.84 9.04
N MET A 84 6.81 -11.90 8.63
CA MET A 84 6.86 -11.30 7.30
C MET A 84 8.19 -10.60 7.04
N ILE A 85 8.69 -9.84 8.00
CA ILE A 85 10.01 -9.18 7.87
C ILE A 85 11.11 -10.22 7.67
N GLY A 86 11.13 -11.28 8.47
CA GLY A 86 12.09 -12.37 8.34
C GLY A 86 12.02 -13.06 6.97
N ALA A 87 10.80 -13.32 6.48
CA ALA A 87 10.59 -13.94 5.17
C ALA A 87 11.08 -13.07 4.02
N ILE A 88 10.84 -11.75 4.07
CA ILE A 88 11.33 -10.83 3.04
C ILE A 88 12.86 -10.70 3.08
N ILE A 89 13.46 -10.70 4.27
CA ILE A 89 14.94 -10.74 4.40
C ILE A 89 15.50 -12.00 3.73
N LEU A 90 14.87 -13.16 3.89
CA LEU A 90 15.29 -14.38 3.21
C LEU A 90 15.18 -14.27 1.68
N ILE A 91 14.08 -13.69 1.19
CA ILE A 91 13.84 -13.49 -0.25
C ILE A 91 14.91 -12.60 -0.87
N THR A 92 15.28 -11.53 -0.21
CA THR A 92 16.19 -10.51 -0.74
C THR A 92 17.67 -10.80 -0.48
N GLY A 93 17.99 -11.87 0.26
CA GLY A 93 19.36 -12.22 0.64
C GLY A 93 20.00 -11.28 1.65
N GLY A 94 19.24 -10.36 2.24
CA GLY A 94 19.72 -9.48 3.34
C GLY A 94 20.80 -8.48 2.92
N ASP A 95 20.72 -7.89 1.73
CA ASP A 95 21.66 -6.85 1.31
C ASP A 95 21.41 -5.55 2.08
N PHE A 96 22.26 -5.29 3.08
CA PHE A 96 22.22 -4.10 3.95
C PHE A 96 23.09 -2.92 3.44
N ASN A 97 23.71 -3.03 2.28
CA ASN A 97 24.54 -1.94 1.73
C ASN A 97 23.72 -0.66 1.47
N TYR A 98 22.41 -0.79 1.41
CA TYR A 98 21.47 0.29 1.12
C TYR A 98 20.68 0.76 2.36
N PHE A 99 21.35 0.92 3.51
CA PHE A 99 20.68 1.25 4.79
C PHE A 99 19.77 2.49 4.72
N LEU A 100 20.18 3.52 3.97
CA LEU A 100 19.36 4.74 3.80
C LEU A 100 18.05 4.43 3.06
N GLY A 101 18.09 3.65 1.97
CA GLY A 101 16.91 3.25 1.22
C GLY A 101 15.97 2.38 2.04
N LEU A 102 16.52 1.46 2.83
CA LEU A 102 15.75 0.63 3.76
C LEU A 102 15.03 1.49 4.81
N THR A 103 15.75 2.45 5.41
CA THR A 103 15.16 3.36 6.41
C THR A 103 14.01 4.18 5.83
N ILE A 104 14.19 4.75 4.63
CA ILE A 104 13.14 5.52 3.94
C ILE A 104 11.95 4.63 3.60
N SER A 105 12.17 3.39 3.19
CA SER A 105 11.11 2.43 2.90
C SER A 105 10.32 2.05 4.17
N ILE A 106 10.97 1.83 5.30
CA ILE A 106 10.32 1.57 6.59
C ILE A 106 9.47 2.78 7.03
N LEU A 107 9.98 4.00 6.86
CA LEU A 107 9.20 5.23 7.13
C LEU A 107 8.00 5.33 6.19
N SER A 108 8.19 5.05 4.90
CA SER A 108 7.11 4.99 3.92
C SER A 108 6.03 3.99 4.36
N ALA A 109 6.42 2.79 4.77
CA ALA A 109 5.51 1.75 5.28
C ALA A 109 4.69 2.24 6.49
N GLY A 110 5.33 2.91 7.46
CA GLY A 110 4.65 3.49 8.61
C GLY A 110 3.62 4.55 8.24
N ILE A 111 3.97 5.47 7.32
CA ILE A 111 3.06 6.52 6.82
C ILE A 111 1.92 5.89 6.02
N GLY A 112 2.19 4.92 5.15
CA GLY A 112 1.19 4.17 4.40
C GLY A 112 0.22 3.42 5.32
N THR A 113 0.72 2.87 6.42
CA THR A 113 -0.11 2.23 7.45
C THR A 113 -1.02 3.25 8.14
N LEU A 114 -0.48 4.38 8.55
CA LEU A 114 -1.28 5.47 9.16
C LEU A 114 -2.38 5.94 8.21
N PHE A 115 -2.03 6.17 6.94
CA PHE A 115 -2.98 6.48 5.88
C PHE A 115 -4.11 5.43 5.80
N SER A 116 -3.77 4.14 5.78
CA SER A 116 -4.72 3.03 5.66
C SER A 116 -5.68 2.94 6.84
N ILE A 117 -5.17 3.10 8.07
CA ILE A 117 -5.97 3.09 9.30
C ILE A 117 -6.96 4.27 9.31
N ILE A 118 -6.54 5.47 8.92
CA ILE A 118 -7.43 6.62 8.83
C ILE A 118 -8.44 6.40 7.69
N ASN A 119 -8.01 5.84 6.57
CA ASN A 119 -8.85 5.57 5.41
C ASN A 119 -9.99 4.62 5.74
N SER A 120 -9.76 3.57 6.53
CA SER A 120 -10.79 2.62 6.96
C SER A 120 -11.97 3.29 7.70
N ARG A 121 -11.76 4.46 8.32
CA ARG A 121 -12.83 5.22 8.98
C ARG A 121 -13.73 5.95 8.00
N PHE A 122 -13.19 6.44 6.88
CA PHE A 122 -13.99 7.14 5.86
C PHE A 122 -14.94 6.20 5.15
N THR A 123 -14.55 4.92 4.99
CA THR A 123 -15.34 3.92 4.25
C THR A 123 -16.70 3.65 4.87
N LYS A 124 -16.88 3.91 6.17
CA LYS A 124 -18.15 3.72 6.89
C LYS A 124 -19.23 4.73 6.49
N HIS A 125 -18.84 5.91 6.00
CA HIS A 125 -19.75 7.05 5.81
C HIS A 125 -19.77 7.59 4.38
N HIS A 126 -18.81 7.21 3.54
CA HIS A 126 -18.64 7.80 2.23
C HIS A 126 -18.43 6.75 1.14
N HIS A 127 -18.82 7.10 -0.08
CA HIS A 127 -18.61 6.25 -1.25
C HIS A 127 -17.12 6.19 -1.62
N HIS A 128 -16.62 5.00 -1.98
CA HIS A 128 -15.20 4.77 -2.25
C HIS A 128 -14.62 5.69 -3.35
N PHE A 129 -15.37 5.97 -4.43
CA PHE A 129 -14.91 6.91 -5.45
C PHE A 129 -14.81 8.36 -4.94
N SER A 130 -15.69 8.78 -4.04
CA SER A 130 -15.60 10.12 -3.44
C SER A 130 -14.37 10.23 -2.54
N ILE A 131 -14.12 9.21 -1.73
CA ILE A 131 -12.91 9.14 -0.91
C ILE A 131 -11.66 9.21 -1.80
N ALA A 132 -11.59 8.35 -2.83
CA ALA A 132 -10.48 8.32 -3.78
C ALA A 132 -10.23 9.68 -4.44
N PHE A 133 -11.30 10.37 -4.85
CA PHE A 133 -11.19 11.68 -5.50
C PHE A 133 -10.50 12.72 -4.61
N TYR A 134 -10.98 12.89 -3.37
CA TYR A 134 -10.40 13.88 -2.46
C TYR A 134 -8.99 13.52 -2.00
N GLN A 135 -8.70 12.24 -1.84
CA GLN A 135 -7.35 11.77 -1.48
C GLN A 135 -6.36 11.96 -2.63
N MET A 136 -6.78 11.71 -3.87
CA MET A 136 -5.91 11.99 -5.04
C MET A 136 -5.59 13.47 -5.18
N LEU A 137 -6.51 14.39 -4.81
CA LEU A 137 -6.18 15.81 -4.75
C LEU A 137 -5.04 16.11 -3.77
N GLY A 138 -5.10 15.51 -2.56
CA GLY A 138 -4.03 15.66 -1.57
C GLY A 138 -2.70 15.05 -2.04
N ALA A 139 -2.73 13.87 -2.65
CA ALA A 139 -1.55 13.22 -3.19
C ALA A 139 -0.93 14.03 -4.35
N THR A 140 -1.75 14.64 -5.22
CA THR A 140 -1.28 15.49 -6.32
C THR A 140 -0.50 16.71 -5.83
N VAL A 141 -0.92 17.31 -4.71
CA VAL A 141 -0.19 18.44 -4.10
C VAL A 141 1.23 18.01 -3.72
N ILE A 142 1.37 16.85 -3.05
CA ILE A 142 2.69 16.34 -2.64
C ILE A 142 3.53 15.95 -3.87
N ALA A 143 2.95 15.30 -4.87
CA ALA A 143 3.65 14.98 -6.10
C ALA A 143 4.17 16.26 -6.81
N GLY A 144 3.35 17.31 -6.86
CA GLY A 144 3.78 18.61 -7.40
C GLY A 144 4.95 19.23 -6.63
N ILE A 145 4.88 19.20 -5.29
CA ILE A 145 5.98 19.69 -4.43
C ILE A 145 7.24 18.85 -4.66
N ALA A 146 7.13 17.54 -4.77
CA ALA A 146 8.27 16.64 -5.01
C ALA A 146 8.93 16.93 -6.38
N ILE A 147 8.14 17.13 -7.44
CA ILE A 147 8.67 17.47 -8.78
C ILE A 147 9.41 18.80 -8.75
N ILE A 148 8.81 19.83 -8.12
CA ILE A 148 9.45 21.15 -7.98
C ILE A 148 10.75 21.04 -7.17
N GLY A 149 10.70 20.30 -6.04
CA GLY A 149 11.87 20.08 -5.20
C GLY A 149 13.02 19.38 -5.93
N LEU A 150 12.71 18.35 -6.72
CA LEU A 150 13.69 17.65 -7.56
C LEU A 150 14.24 18.57 -8.68
N GLY A 151 13.40 19.40 -9.27
CA GLY A 151 13.82 20.37 -10.29
C GLY A 151 14.81 21.39 -9.71
N ILE A 152 14.55 21.93 -8.52
CA ILE A 152 15.45 22.85 -7.82
C ILE A 152 16.77 22.14 -7.44
N TRP A 153 16.69 20.91 -6.92
CA TRP A 153 17.87 20.14 -6.51
C TRP A 153 18.80 19.81 -7.68
N ASN A 154 18.23 19.38 -8.80
CA ASN A 154 19.00 18.99 -9.99
C ASN A 154 19.38 20.20 -10.87
N GLN A 155 18.91 21.42 -10.52
CA GLN A 155 19.05 22.63 -11.34
C GLN A 155 18.50 22.48 -12.79
N GLU A 156 17.63 21.49 -13.00
CA GLU A 156 16.97 21.23 -14.27
C GLU A 156 15.49 20.96 -14.03
N ILE A 157 14.61 21.62 -14.77
CA ILE A 157 13.20 21.29 -14.79
C ILE A 157 13.06 19.97 -15.56
N PRO A 158 12.44 18.92 -14.96
CA PRO A 158 12.23 17.67 -15.67
C PRO A 158 11.50 17.91 -17.01
N LYS A 159 12.14 17.56 -18.12
CA LYS A 159 11.50 17.67 -19.43
C LYS A 159 10.35 16.69 -19.51
N MET A 160 9.14 17.19 -19.45
CA MET A 160 7.90 16.41 -19.64
C MET A 160 7.55 16.31 -21.13
N SER A 161 8.46 15.80 -21.96
CA SER A 161 8.10 15.45 -23.34
C SER A 161 7.48 14.04 -23.33
N MET A 162 6.20 13.94 -23.66
CA MET A 162 5.45 12.70 -23.67
C MET A 162 5.00 12.40 -25.11
N GLY A 163 5.40 11.25 -25.62
CA GLY A 163 4.91 10.73 -26.90
C GLY A 163 3.47 10.23 -26.80
N LEU A 164 2.82 9.98 -27.92
CA LEU A 164 1.46 9.40 -27.96
C LEU A 164 1.43 8.01 -27.34
N ASP A 165 2.46 7.22 -27.54
CA ASP A 165 2.61 5.86 -26.97
C ASP A 165 2.74 5.94 -25.45
N ASP A 166 3.55 6.87 -24.93
CA ASP A 166 3.69 7.11 -23.49
C ASP A 166 2.35 7.55 -22.87
N ALA A 167 1.59 8.38 -23.58
CA ALA A 167 0.27 8.81 -23.13
C ALA A 167 -0.72 7.64 -23.04
N GLY A 168 -0.65 6.69 -23.98
CA GLY A 168 -1.46 5.47 -23.97
C GLY A 168 -1.15 4.58 -22.76
N TRP A 169 0.13 4.31 -22.51
CA TRP A 169 0.57 3.54 -21.34
C TRP A 169 0.24 4.22 -20.01
N LEU A 170 0.41 5.55 -19.94
CA LEU A 170 0.03 6.35 -18.77
C LEU A 170 -1.49 6.31 -18.52
N LEU A 171 -2.31 6.38 -19.56
CA LEU A 171 -3.75 6.25 -19.43
C LEU A 171 -4.16 4.88 -18.87
N LEU A 172 -3.54 3.81 -19.35
CA LEU A 172 -3.75 2.46 -18.86
C LEU A 172 -3.34 2.33 -17.38
N LEU A 173 -2.15 2.80 -17.03
CA LEU A 173 -1.63 2.80 -15.66
C LEU A 173 -2.55 3.58 -14.71
N VAL A 174 -2.97 4.79 -15.10
CA VAL A 174 -3.86 5.61 -14.28
C VAL A 174 -5.24 5.00 -14.16
N SER A 175 -5.79 4.41 -15.23
CA SER A 175 -7.15 3.88 -15.24
C SER A 175 -7.27 2.59 -14.43
N PHE A 176 -6.45 1.59 -14.75
CA PHE A 176 -6.55 0.26 -14.16
C PHE A 176 -5.70 0.12 -12.90
N CYS A 177 -4.42 0.46 -12.98
CA CYS A 177 -3.50 0.21 -11.86
C CYS A 177 -3.63 1.25 -10.74
N THR A 178 -4.18 2.44 -11.03
CA THR A 178 -4.35 3.46 -9.99
C THR A 178 -5.83 3.64 -9.62
N VAL A 179 -6.66 4.15 -10.52
CA VAL A 179 -8.04 4.52 -10.12
C VAL A 179 -8.89 3.30 -9.78
N TYR A 180 -8.89 2.28 -10.63
CA TYR A 180 -9.68 1.09 -10.37
C TYR A 180 -9.14 0.30 -9.17
N ALA A 181 -7.85 -0.02 -9.15
CA ALA A 181 -7.25 -0.77 -8.06
C ALA A 181 -7.38 -0.05 -6.71
N TYR A 182 -7.17 1.26 -6.69
CA TYR A 182 -7.31 2.06 -5.49
C TYR A 182 -8.77 2.15 -4.99
N ALA A 183 -9.74 2.28 -5.90
CA ALA A 183 -11.16 2.25 -5.54
C ALA A 183 -11.55 0.89 -4.96
N GLN A 184 -11.05 -0.23 -5.51
CA GLN A 184 -11.26 -1.57 -4.96
C GLN A 184 -10.61 -1.73 -3.60
N TYR A 185 -9.40 -1.21 -3.39
CA TYR A 185 -8.75 -1.18 -2.08
C TYR A 185 -9.63 -0.50 -1.03
N ILE A 186 -10.19 0.69 -1.33
CA ILE A 186 -11.08 1.40 -0.41
C ILE A 186 -12.36 0.57 -0.13
N GLU A 187 -12.90 -0.11 -1.14
CA GLU A 187 -14.07 -0.98 -0.96
C GLU A 187 -13.73 -2.20 -0.05
N LEU A 188 -12.56 -2.80 -0.21
CA LEU A 188 -12.08 -3.89 0.64
C LEU A 188 -11.95 -3.47 2.11
N LEU A 189 -11.55 -2.23 2.39
CA LEU A 189 -11.47 -1.69 3.75
C LEU A 189 -12.81 -1.64 4.49
N LYS A 190 -13.95 -1.79 3.78
CA LYS A 190 -15.27 -1.95 4.42
C LYS A 190 -15.48 -3.34 4.99
N ARG A 191 -14.82 -4.34 4.44
CA ARG A 191 -15.06 -5.76 4.69
C ARG A 191 -13.93 -6.43 5.44
N LEU A 192 -12.70 -5.98 5.23
CA LEU A 192 -11.49 -6.57 5.78
C LEU A 192 -10.79 -5.61 6.73
N SER A 193 -10.08 -6.16 7.71
CA SER A 193 -9.22 -5.35 8.58
C SER A 193 -8.03 -4.81 7.81
N VAL A 194 -7.50 -3.65 8.24
CA VAL A 194 -6.29 -3.07 7.65
C VAL A 194 -5.12 -4.06 7.74
N PHE A 195 -5.01 -4.78 8.87
CA PHE A 195 -4.00 -5.82 9.04
C PHE A 195 -4.11 -6.93 7.99
N THR A 196 -5.30 -7.45 7.73
CA THR A 196 -5.52 -8.51 6.72
C THR A 196 -5.09 -8.06 5.32
N ILE A 197 -5.41 -6.82 4.94
CA ILE A 197 -5.03 -6.24 3.65
C ILE A 197 -3.51 -6.08 3.57
N HIS A 198 -2.86 -5.53 4.60
CA HIS A 198 -1.41 -5.33 4.62
C HIS A 198 -0.64 -6.66 4.65
N LEU A 199 -1.19 -7.67 5.33
CA LEU A 199 -0.62 -9.01 5.31
C LEU A 199 -0.68 -9.61 3.89
N ALA A 200 -1.80 -9.43 3.19
CA ALA A 200 -1.95 -9.88 1.80
C ALA A 200 -1.01 -9.14 0.84
N TYR A 201 -0.70 -7.85 1.08
CA TYR A 201 0.29 -7.11 0.28
C TYR A 201 1.70 -7.70 0.35
N ASN A 202 2.05 -8.42 1.41
CA ASN A 202 3.33 -9.12 1.46
C ASN A 202 3.46 -10.27 0.43
N LEU A 203 2.38 -10.61 -0.28
CA LEU A 203 2.46 -11.49 -1.46
C LEU A 203 2.97 -10.76 -2.72
N GLU A 204 2.98 -9.42 -2.72
CA GLU A 204 3.40 -8.62 -3.87
C GLU A 204 4.82 -8.95 -4.35
N PRO A 205 5.85 -9.04 -3.49
CA PRO A 205 7.17 -9.47 -3.92
C PRO A 205 7.17 -10.87 -4.56
N VAL A 206 6.34 -11.78 -4.03
CA VAL A 206 6.24 -13.16 -4.56
C VAL A 206 5.68 -13.16 -5.98
N TYR A 207 4.57 -12.44 -6.21
CA TYR A 207 4.00 -12.29 -7.56
C TYR A 207 4.94 -11.56 -8.51
N GLY A 208 5.54 -10.45 -8.05
CA GLY A 208 6.48 -9.68 -8.84
C GLY A 208 7.63 -10.52 -9.37
N MET A 209 8.19 -11.38 -8.53
CA MET A 209 9.28 -12.27 -8.93
C MET A 209 8.84 -13.43 -9.81
N ILE A 210 7.64 -13.99 -9.60
CA ILE A 210 7.07 -14.99 -10.51
C ILE A 210 6.92 -14.38 -11.91
N PHE A 211 6.39 -13.16 -12.03
CA PHE A 211 6.26 -12.46 -13.30
C PHE A 211 7.63 -12.15 -13.91
N ALA A 212 8.61 -11.70 -13.11
CA ALA A 212 9.97 -11.46 -13.56
C ALA A 212 10.62 -12.75 -14.12
N ALA A 213 10.41 -13.89 -13.46
CA ALA A 213 10.88 -15.18 -13.93
C ALA A 213 10.24 -15.59 -15.26
N LEU A 214 8.92 -15.40 -15.41
CA LEU A 214 8.18 -15.81 -16.60
C LEU A 214 8.43 -14.92 -17.82
N PHE A 215 8.46 -13.60 -17.63
CA PHE A 215 8.56 -12.64 -18.73
C PHE A 215 9.98 -12.20 -19.05
N PHE A 216 10.87 -12.16 -18.03
CA PHE A 216 12.25 -11.68 -18.19
C PHE A 216 13.30 -12.79 -18.01
N GLN A 217 12.87 -14.05 -17.82
CA GLN A 217 13.75 -15.21 -17.61
C GLN A 217 14.70 -15.07 -16.41
N GLU A 218 14.33 -14.30 -15.40
CA GLU A 218 15.14 -14.02 -14.21
C GLU A 218 15.13 -15.16 -13.17
N HIS A 219 14.55 -16.32 -13.48
CA HIS A 219 14.50 -17.49 -12.59
C HIS A 219 15.90 -17.99 -12.14
N GLN A 220 16.95 -17.69 -12.91
CA GLN A 220 18.33 -18.03 -12.57
C GLN A 220 18.89 -17.17 -11.42
N LEU A 221 18.24 -16.05 -11.10
CA LEU A 221 18.64 -15.14 -10.02
C LEU A 221 18.10 -15.59 -8.65
N PHE A 222 17.14 -16.53 -8.62
CA PHE A 222 16.47 -16.94 -7.39
C PHE A 222 17.18 -18.12 -6.73
N GLY A 223 17.80 -17.85 -5.56
CA GLY A 223 18.39 -18.89 -4.74
C GLY A 223 17.36 -19.68 -3.91
N PRO A 224 17.74 -20.78 -3.25
CA PRO A 224 16.85 -21.58 -2.40
C PRO A 224 16.17 -20.77 -1.28
N LEU A 225 16.85 -19.78 -0.73
CA LEU A 225 16.31 -18.91 0.33
C LEU A 225 15.11 -18.09 -0.13
N PHE A 226 15.06 -17.73 -1.42
CA PHE A 226 13.91 -17.09 -2.02
C PHE A 226 12.65 -17.94 -1.89
N TYR A 227 12.73 -19.22 -2.30
CA TYR A 227 11.57 -20.11 -2.23
C TYR A 227 11.12 -20.36 -0.79
N CYS A 228 12.06 -20.47 0.16
CA CYS A 228 11.73 -20.59 1.57
C CYS A 228 10.96 -19.34 2.07
N GLY A 229 11.43 -18.14 1.78
CA GLY A 229 10.75 -16.90 2.16
C GLY A 229 9.36 -16.77 1.53
N ALA A 230 9.23 -17.10 0.24
CA ALA A 230 7.94 -17.07 -0.47
C ALA A 230 6.92 -18.03 0.15
N ILE A 231 7.33 -19.25 0.51
CA ILE A 231 6.50 -20.25 1.18
C ILE A 231 6.05 -19.74 2.56
N ILE A 232 6.94 -19.15 3.34
CA ILE A 232 6.62 -18.59 4.66
C ILE A 232 5.55 -17.49 4.53
N ILE A 233 5.69 -16.57 3.57
CA ILE A 233 4.70 -15.52 3.30
C ILE A 233 3.34 -16.15 2.97
N PHE A 234 3.32 -17.06 2.00
CA PHE A 234 2.09 -17.70 1.53
C PHE A 234 1.35 -18.44 2.65
N ILE A 235 2.06 -19.25 3.43
CA ILE A 235 1.51 -19.98 4.58
C ILE A 235 0.95 -19.01 5.63
N SER A 236 1.68 -17.91 5.92
CA SER A 236 1.25 -16.93 6.93
C SER A 236 -0.04 -16.23 6.54
N VAL A 237 -0.21 -15.87 5.27
CA VAL A 237 -1.44 -15.25 4.75
C VAL A 237 -2.61 -16.23 4.84
N ILE A 238 -2.41 -17.52 4.48
CA ILE A 238 -3.44 -18.56 4.57
C ILE A 238 -3.85 -18.80 6.03
N ILE A 239 -2.88 -18.99 6.92
CA ILE A 239 -3.15 -19.22 8.34
C ILE A 239 -3.97 -18.07 8.92
N HIS A 240 -3.57 -16.82 8.66
CA HIS A 240 -4.33 -15.66 9.14
C HIS A 240 -5.76 -15.65 8.61
N SER A 241 -5.94 -15.89 7.31
CA SER A 241 -7.27 -15.92 6.68
C SER A 241 -8.17 -17.00 7.28
N ILE A 242 -7.63 -18.18 7.59
CA ILE A 242 -8.35 -19.26 8.25
C ILE A 242 -8.75 -18.85 9.68
N PHE A 243 -7.84 -18.27 10.45
CA PHE A 243 -8.12 -17.83 11.83
C PHE A 243 -9.22 -16.76 11.90
N GLU A 244 -9.20 -15.78 11.01
CA GLU A 244 -10.24 -14.73 10.97
C GLU A 244 -11.60 -15.31 10.56
N ASN A 245 -11.65 -16.24 9.61
CA ASN A 245 -12.88 -16.90 9.20
C ASN A 245 -13.49 -17.79 10.35
N TYR A 246 -12.65 -18.48 11.10
CA TYR A 246 -13.13 -19.26 12.25
C TYR A 246 -13.74 -18.38 13.33
N LYS A 247 -13.11 -17.24 13.67
CA LYS A 247 -13.63 -16.29 14.65
C LYS A 247 -14.94 -15.64 14.20
N GLY A 248 -15.05 -15.28 12.92
CA GLY A 248 -16.29 -14.72 12.36
C GLY A 248 -17.48 -15.68 12.48
N LYS A 249 -17.28 -16.98 12.25
CA LYS A 249 -18.34 -18.01 12.40
C LYS A 249 -18.73 -18.24 13.87
N THR A 250 -17.79 -18.21 14.79
CA THR A 250 -18.05 -18.43 16.22
C THR A 250 -18.91 -17.31 16.82
N VAL A 251 -18.71 -16.06 16.39
CA VAL A 251 -19.51 -14.91 16.86
C VAL A 251 -20.95 -14.97 16.34
N ILE A 252 -21.19 -15.49 15.14
CA ILE A 252 -22.53 -15.65 14.57
C ILE A 252 -23.32 -16.74 15.32
N HIS A 253 -22.66 -17.83 15.74
CA HIS A 253 -23.31 -18.94 16.49
C HIS A 253 -23.60 -18.61 17.96
N LEU A 254 -22.99 -17.60 18.54
CA LEU A 254 -23.23 -17.17 19.93
C LEU A 254 -24.33 -16.08 20.03
N ASN A 255 -24.77 -15.52 18.92
CA ASN A 255 -25.81 -14.49 18.85
C ASN A 255 -27.14 -14.99 18.28
N ASN A 256 -27.27 -16.29 18.04
CA ASN A 256 -28.51 -17.02 17.73
C ASN A 256 -28.88 -17.95 18.91
#